data_80cf1ae4d04ff5a0df149f8f89985e76
#
_entry.id   80cf1ae4d04ff5a0df149f8f89985e76
#
_cell.length_a   1.000
_cell.length_b   1.000
_cell.length_c   1.000
_cell.angle_alpha   90.00
_cell.angle_beta   90.00
_cell.angle_gamma   90.00
#
_symmetry.space_group_name_H-M   'P 1'
#
loop_
_entity.id
_entity.type
_entity.pdbx_description
1 polymer ?
#
loop_
_entity_poly.entity_id
_entity_poly.type
_entity_poly.pdbx_seq_one_letter_code
_entity_poly.pdbx_strand_id
1 'polypeptide(L)'
;MEKLLEINGLKSWYGLSQALFDVYLEINQGEVVALLGRNGMGKSTTIRSICGLISNYEGDIKFKNISIINQPSYKIAQLGIGLVPEGRRAFTNLTVLENLTATAVEGEWNLDKVFHLFPKLAERKHQNASTLSGGEQQMLVIGRALMTNPNLLILDEATEGLSPTIRSEIWKVITILKSKGVSILIIDKSLKQLQDLADKFYILEKGKTVWDGFSNDLTSEIAQRHLGV
;
A
#
# COMPACT_ATOMS: atom_id res chain seq x y z
N MET A 1 1.50 -20.70 -7.04
CA MET A 1 2.27 -19.44 -6.90
C MET A 1 2.87 -19.41 -5.52
N GLU A 2 4.04 -18.79 -5.36
CA GLU A 2 4.69 -18.66 -4.06
C GLU A 2 4.00 -17.56 -3.23
N LYS A 3 3.64 -17.89 -1.99
CA LYS A 3 3.02 -16.93 -1.08
C LYS A 3 4.04 -15.92 -0.60
N LEU A 4 3.75 -14.64 -0.80
CA LEU A 4 4.60 -13.53 -0.40
C LEU A 4 4.22 -13.00 0.98
N LEU A 5 2.92 -12.79 1.23
CA LEU A 5 2.37 -12.36 2.52
C LEU A 5 1.22 -13.28 2.91
N GLU A 6 1.21 -13.71 4.17
CA GLU A 6 0.13 -14.47 4.78
C GLU A 6 -0.25 -13.85 6.12
N ILE A 7 -1.54 -13.62 6.32
CA ILE A 7 -2.12 -13.15 7.58
C ILE A 7 -3.18 -14.13 8.00
N ASN A 8 -3.07 -14.67 9.23
CA ASN A 8 -4.01 -15.62 9.78
C ASN A 8 -4.45 -15.20 11.18
N GLY A 9 -5.76 -14.98 11.36
CA GLY A 9 -6.38 -14.70 12.64
C GLY A 9 -5.85 -13.42 13.32
N LEU A 10 -5.50 -12.39 12.51
CA LEU A 10 -4.93 -11.15 13.06
C LEU A 10 -5.96 -10.40 13.89
N LYS A 11 -5.57 -10.13 15.13
CA LYS A 11 -6.27 -9.25 16.08
C LYS A 11 -5.33 -8.11 16.44
N SER A 12 -5.86 -6.91 16.68
CA SER A 12 -5.03 -5.73 16.99
C SER A 12 -5.78 -4.74 17.85
N TRP A 13 -5.03 -4.03 18.72
CA TRP A 13 -5.59 -3.09 19.69
C TRP A 13 -4.85 -1.74 19.69
N TYR A 14 -5.59 -0.68 19.93
CA TYR A 14 -5.09 0.62 20.32
C TYR A 14 -5.34 0.80 21.82
N GLY A 15 -4.31 0.61 22.65
CA GLY A 15 -4.46 0.52 24.09
C GLY A 15 -5.39 -0.63 24.48
N LEU A 16 -6.54 -0.33 25.08
CA LEU A 16 -7.57 -1.31 25.46
C LEU A 16 -8.65 -1.51 24.40
N SER A 17 -8.67 -0.70 23.34
CA SER A 17 -9.70 -0.78 22.30
C SER A 17 -9.27 -1.71 21.18
N GLN A 18 -10.00 -2.81 21.00
CA GLN A 18 -9.75 -3.76 19.91
C GLN A 18 -10.27 -3.19 18.58
N ALA A 19 -9.41 -3.18 17.57
CA ALA A 19 -9.71 -2.67 16.23
C ALA A 19 -9.81 -3.79 15.19
N LEU A 20 -9.01 -4.86 15.34
CA LEU A 20 -9.09 -6.06 14.50
C LEU A 20 -9.45 -7.26 15.36
N PHE A 21 -10.36 -8.09 14.87
CA PHE A 21 -10.91 -9.24 15.60
C PHE A 21 -10.53 -10.58 14.98
N ASP A 22 -10.49 -10.65 13.63
CA ASP A 22 -10.15 -11.86 12.89
C ASP A 22 -9.92 -11.50 11.43
N VAL A 23 -8.68 -11.08 11.11
CA VAL A 23 -8.32 -10.75 9.73
C VAL A 23 -7.47 -11.85 9.15
N TYR A 24 -7.85 -12.30 7.95
CA TYR A 24 -7.04 -13.13 7.09
C TYR A 24 -6.86 -12.48 5.73
N LEU A 25 -5.68 -12.63 5.15
CA LEU A 25 -5.31 -12.09 3.84
C LEU A 25 -4.09 -12.82 3.32
N GLU A 26 -4.06 -13.14 2.04
CA GLU A 26 -2.91 -13.74 1.36
C GLU A 26 -2.57 -12.93 0.11
N ILE A 27 -1.28 -12.80 -0.17
CA ILE A 27 -0.75 -12.18 -1.39
C ILE A 27 0.32 -13.10 -1.97
N ASN A 28 0.18 -13.47 -3.22
CA ASN A 28 1.21 -14.22 -3.95
C ASN A 28 2.24 -13.26 -4.60
N GLN A 29 3.40 -13.80 -4.95
CA GLN A 29 4.41 -13.04 -5.69
C GLN A 29 3.85 -12.52 -7.02
N GLY A 30 3.98 -11.21 -7.28
CA GLY A 30 3.50 -10.52 -8.48
C GLY A 30 2.00 -10.23 -8.49
N GLU A 31 1.26 -10.58 -7.44
CA GLU A 31 -0.18 -10.36 -7.33
C GLU A 31 -0.52 -8.95 -6.86
N VAL A 32 -1.58 -8.38 -7.41
CA VAL A 32 -2.19 -7.13 -6.91
C VAL A 32 -3.45 -7.47 -6.13
N VAL A 33 -3.43 -7.19 -4.84
CA VAL A 33 -4.54 -7.46 -3.92
C VAL A 33 -5.16 -6.15 -3.45
N ALA A 34 -6.47 -6.03 -3.57
CA ALA A 34 -7.24 -4.90 -3.05
C ALA A 34 -7.86 -5.25 -1.69
N LEU A 35 -7.64 -4.39 -0.70
CA LEU A 35 -8.28 -4.48 0.62
C LEU A 35 -9.39 -3.43 0.71
N LEU A 36 -10.63 -3.89 0.66
CA LEU A 36 -11.84 -3.08 0.65
C LEU A 36 -12.52 -3.04 2.02
N GLY A 37 -13.46 -2.14 2.17
CA GLY A 37 -14.28 -1.96 3.37
C GLY A 37 -14.59 -0.49 3.62
N ARG A 38 -15.66 -0.22 4.32
CA ARG A 38 -16.06 1.15 4.70
C ARG A 38 -15.04 1.79 5.63
N ASN A 39 -15.13 3.10 5.84
CA ASN A 39 -14.25 3.79 6.78
C ASN A 39 -14.43 3.23 8.20
N GLY A 40 -13.32 3.09 8.95
CA GLY A 40 -13.33 2.52 10.30
C GLY A 40 -13.40 0.98 10.37
N MET A 41 -13.39 0.27 9.23
CA MET A 41 -13.49 -1.20 9.23
C MET A 41 -12.17 -1.94 9.49
N GLY A 42 -11.06 -1.22 9.74
CA GLY A 42 -9.78 -1.84 10.15
C GLY A 42 -8.72 -1.90 9.05
N LYS A 43 -8.96 -1.38 7.83
CA LYS A 43 -8.01 -1.44 6.70
C LYS A 43 -6.62 -0.88 7.04
N SER A 44 -6.53 0.40 7.43
CA SER A 44 -5.24 1.02 7.79
C SER A 44 -4.64 0.41 9.06
N THR A 45 -5.46 -0.14 9.97
CA THR A 45 -4.97 -0.90 11.13
C THR A 45 -4.29 -2.19 10.68
N THR A 46 -4.84 -2.90 9.70
CA THR A 46 -4.23 -4.10 9.09
C THR A 46 -2.87 -3.75 8.48
N ILE A 47 -2.78 -2.67 7.67
CA ILE A 47 -1.51 -2.20 7.11
C ILE A 47 -0.50 -1.87 8.22
N ARG A 48 -0.92 -1.13 9.24
CA ARG A 48 -0.04 -0.76 10.36
C ARG A 48 0.46 -1.99 11.12
N SER A 49 -0.35 -3.03 11.27
CA SER A 49 0.07 -4.30 11.88
C SER A 49 1.11 -5.02 11.00
N ILE A 50 0.88 -5.10 9.68
CA ILE A 50 1.86 -5.68 8.73
C ILE A 50 3.20 -4.95 8.81
N CYS A 51 3.17 -3.61 8.91
CA CYS A 51 4.38 -2.79 8.93
C CYS A 51 5.03 -2.67 10.34
N GLY A 52 4.52 -3.36 11.36
CA GLY A 52 5.06 -3.27 12.74
C GLY A 52 4.91 -1.89 13.36
N LEU A 53 3.89 -1.13 12.96
CA LEU A 53 3.57 0.21 13.48
C LEU A 53 2.56 0.18 14.64
N ILE A 54 2.05 -1.00 14.97
CA ILE A 54 1.21 -1.29 16.14
C ILE A 54 1.94 -2.38 16.92
N SER A 55 2.04 -2.22 18.22
CA SER A 55 2.76 -3.15 19.10
C SER A 55 1.86 -4.19 19.79
N ASN A 56 0.56 -3.95 19.84
CA ASN A 56 -0.40 -4.84 20.51
C ASN A 56 -1.26 -5.56 19.48
N TYR A 57 -0.83 -6.76 19.10
CA TYR A 57 -1.56 -7.62 18.17
C TYR A 57 -1.28 -9.11 18.44
N GLU A 58 -2.22 -9.97 18.04
CA GLU A 58 -2.18 -11.43 18.09
C GLU A 58 -2.46 -12.00 16.71
N GLY A 59 -2.17 -13.28 16.52
CA GLY A 59 -2.33 -13.99 15.26
C GLY A 59 -0.97 -14.26 14.60
N ASP A 60 -0.98 -14.58 13.31
CA ASP A 60 0.24 -14.87 12.55
C ASP A 60 0.34 -13.97 11.32
N ILE A 61 1.51 -13.37 11.12
CA ILE A 61 1.84 -12.62 9.90
C ILE A 61 3.18 -13.14 9.40
N LYS A 62 3.17 -13.73 8.21
CA LYS A 62 4.39 -14.21 7.53
C LYS A 62 4.63 -13.43 6.25
N PHE A 63 5.87 -13.00 6.07
CA PHE A 63 6.36 -12.42 4.83
C PHE A 63 7.51 -13.28 4.31
N LYS A 64 7.38 -13.81 3.07
CA LYS A 64 8.33 -14.79 2.49
C LYS A 64 8.57 -15.99 3.42
N ASN A 65 7.50 -16.54 3.99
CA ASN A 65 7.54 -17.64 4.97
C ASN A 65 8.24 -17.31 6.30
N ILE A 66 8.65 -16.05 6.53
CA ILE A 66 9.29 -15.59 7.78
C ILE A 66 8.23 -14.88 8.62
N SER A 67 8.06 -15.29 9.89
CA SER A 67 7.19 -14.56 10.81
C SER A 67 7.76 -13.17 11.09
N ILE A 68 6.89 -12.16 10.88
CA ILE A 68 7.23 -10.75 11.16
C ILE A 68 6.55 -10.24 12.43
N ILE A 69 5.92 -11.13 13.19
CA ILE A 69 5.32 -10.85 14.49
C ILE A 69 6.39 -10.30 15.44
N ASN A 70 6.07 -9.21 16.13
CA ASN A 70 6.97 -8.51 17.08
C ASN A 70 8.30 -8.03 16.48
N GLN A 71 8.44 -8.01 15.16
CA GLN A 71 9.59 -7.40 14.52
C GLN A 71 9.43 -5.86 14.50
N PRO A 72 10.49 -5.09 14.76
CA PRO A 72 10.44 -3.65 14.64
C PRO A 72 10.25 -3.24 13.17
N SER A 73 9.53 -2.13 12.94
CA SER A 73 9.14 -1.66 11.60
C SER A 73 10.28 -1.52 10.61
N TYR A 74 11.47 -1.08 11.08
CA TYR A 74 12.64 -0.96 10.20
C TYR A 74 13.15 -2.31 9.67
N LYS A 75 13.08 -3.39 10.49
CA LYS A 75 13.44 -4.74 10.03
C LYS A 75 12.42 -5.27 9.01
N ILE A 76 11.13 -5.02 9.24
CA ILE A 76 10.07 -5.38 8.30
C ILE A 76 10.28 -4.68 6.95
N ALA A 77 10.61 -3.38 6.97
CA ALA A 77 10.95 -2.64 5.76
C ALA A 77 12.17 -3.24 5.04
N GLN A 78 13.23 -3.64 5.79
CA GLN A 78 14.43 -4.28 5.24
C GLN A 78 14.18 -5.67 4.63
N LEU A 79 13.10 -6.37 5.02
CA LEU A 79 12.68 -7.61 4.37
C LEU A 79 12.10 -7.37 2.96
N GLY A 80 11.78 -6.11 2.62
CA GLY A 80 11.29 -5.70 1.31
C GLY A 80 9.80 -5.32 1.30
N ILE A 81 9.26 -4.79 2.40
CA ILE A 81 7.93 -4.16 2.43
C ILE A 81 8.10 -2.65 2.31
N GLY A 82 7.60 -2.07 1.21
CA GLY A 82 7.53 -0.63 0.99
C GLY A 82 6.13 -0.10 1.31
N LEU A 83 6.03 0.98 2.07
CA LEU A 83 4.76 1.61 2.44
C LEU A 83 4.63 3.01 1.86
N VAL A 84 3.52 3.27 1.19
CA VAL A 84 2.99 4.58 0.84
C VAL A 84 1.79 4.84 1.76
N PRO A 85 1.97 5.57 2.87
CA PRO A 85 0.90 5.81 3.83
C PRO A 85 -0.05 6.90 3.32
N GLU A 86 -1.24 6.96 3.90
CA GLU A 86 -2.17 8.07 3.68
C GLU A 86 -1.55 9.44 4.10
N GLY A 87 -2.04 10.53 3.51
CA GLY A 87 -1.71 11.88 3.96
C GLY A 87 -0.40 12.44 3.42
N ARG A 88 0.11 11.94 2.29
CA ARG A 88 1.22 12.55 1.54
C ARG A 88 2.46 12.82 2.40
N ARG A 89 2.98 11.79 3.07
CA ARG A 89 4.08 11.88 4.06
C ARG A 89 5.46 12.11 3.42
N ALA A 90 5.60 13.16 2.58
CA ALA A 90 6.90 13.62 2.11
C ALA A 90 7.69 14.28 3.27
N PHE A 91 9.02 14.17 3.24
CA PHE A 91 9.90 14.92 4.15
C PHE A 91 10.02 16.36 3.63
N THR A 92 9.19 17.24 4.15
CA THR A 92 8.99 18.61 3.62
C THR A 92 10.21 19.51 3.71
N ASN A 93 11.13 19.21 4.63
CA ASN A 93 12.41 19.89 4.85
C ASN A 93 13.55 19.40 3.93
N LEU A 94 13.30 18.32 3.17
CA LEU A 94 14.25 17.76 2.21
C LEU A 94 13.84 18.12 0.78
N THR A 95 14.80 18.14 -0.12
CA THR A 95 14.57 18.25 -1.57
C THR A 95 13.91 16.98 -2.11
N VAL A 96 13.41 17.02 -3.33
CA VAL A 96 12.89 15.84 -4.04
C VAL A 96 13.98 14.76 -4.12
N LEU A 97 15.20 15.13 -4.51
CA LEU A 97 16.32 14.18 -4.62
C LEU A 97 16.66 13.54 -3.27
N GLU A 98 16.77 14.34 -2.22
CA GLU A 98 17.04 13.83 -0.86
C GLU A 98 15.92 12.92 -0.34
N ASN A 99 14.65 13.27 -0.60
CA ASN A 99 13.52 12.38 -0.29
C ASN A 99 13.66 11.02 -0.97
N LEU A 100 14.01 10.99 -2.27
CA LEU A 100 14.13 9.74 -3.03
C LEU A 100 15.33 8.90 -2.57
N THR A 101 16.42 9.54 -2.15
CA THR A 101 17.66 8.85 -1.77
C THR A 101 17.74 8.49 -0.30
N ALA A 102 16.95 9.14 0.57
CA ALA A 102 17.01 8.96 2.03
C ALA A 102 16.90 7.50 2.51
N THR A 103 16.14 6.68 1.81
CA THR A 103 15.89 5.29 2.15
C THR A 103 16.21 4.35 0.99
N ALA A 104 16.94 4.83 -0.02
CA ALA A 104 17.24 4.07 -1.22
C ALA A 104 18.09 2.85 -0.92
N VAL A 105 17.76 1.74 -1.56
CA VAL A 105 18.50 0.48 -1.55
C VAL A 105 18.89 0.17 -3.00
N GLU A 106 20.05 -0.41 -3.22
CA GLU A 106 20.48 -0.85 -4.54
C GLU A 106 19.53 -1.93 -5.10
N GLY A 107 19.13 -1.80 -6.36
CA GLY A 107 18.26 -2.77 -7.00
C GLY A 107 17.66 -2.30 -8.32
N GLU A 108 16.55 -2.90 -8.71
CA GLU A 108 15.89 -2.58 -9.98
C GLU A 108 15.43 -1.12 -10.06
N TRP A 109 14.82 -0.62 -8.98
CA TRP A 109 14.35 0.77 -8.91
C TRP A 109 15.48 1.69 -8.52
N ASN A 110 15.77 2.66 -9.40
CA ASN A 110 16.78 3.69 -9.22
C ASN A 110 16.19 5.05 -9.61
N LEU A 111 16.97 6.12 -9.42
CA LEU A 111 16.53 7.49 -9.71
C LEU A 111 16.05 7.66 -11.14
N ASP A 112 16.76 7.10 -12.13
CA ASP A 112 16.39 7.26 -13.54
C ASP A 112 15.03 6.63 -13.83
N LYS A 113 14.76 5.42 -13.32
CA LYS A 113 13.47 4.75 -13.48
C LYS A 113 12.34 5.51 -12.76
N VAL A 114 12.60 6.03 -11.55
CA VAL A 114 11.61 6.83 -10.81
C VAL A 114 11.32 8.14 -11.53
N PHE A 115 12.33 8.82 -12.04
CA PHE A 115 12.15 10.04 -12.84
C PHE A 115 11.47 9.78 -14.18
N HIS A 116 11.68 8.60 -14.77
CA HIS A 116 10.92 8.20 -15.97
C HIS A 116 9.43 7.99 -15.66
N LEU A 117 9.09 7.42 -14.51
CA LEU A 117 7.69 7.30 -14.05
C LEU A 117 7.07 8.66 -13.70
N PHE A 118 7.87 9.56 -13.15
CA PHE A 118 7.44 10.88 -12.65
C PHE A 118 8.32 12.01 -13.19
N PRO A 119 8.19 12.41 -14.48
CA PRO A 119 9.06 13.43 -15.10
C PRO A 119 9.05 14.78 -14.36
N LYS A 120 7.91 15.16 -13.79
CA LYS A 120 7.78 16.38 -12.99
C LYS A 120 8.69 16.40 -11.77
N LEU A 121 8.99 15.25 -11.18
CA LEU A 121 9.94 15.16 -10.07
C LEU A 121 11.39 15.37 -10.55
N ALA A 122 11.73 14.90 -11.75
CA ALA A 122 13.06 15.14 -12.34
C ALA A 122 13.32 16.63 -12.56
N GLU A 123 12.33 17.36 -13.09
CA GLU A 123 12.41 18.82 -13.31
C GLU A 123 12.60 19.58 -11.99
N ARG A 124 12.09 19.05 -10.89
CA ARG A 124 12.06 19.69 -9.57
C ARG A 124 13.00 19.04 -8.55
N LYS A 125 13.97 18.23 -9.01
CA LYS A 125 14.81 17.39 -8.13
C LYS A 125 15.55 18.14 -7.02
N HIS A 126 15.87 19.41 -7.23
CA HIS A 126 16.55 20.28 -6.24
C HIS A 126 15.61 21.20 -5.45
N GLN A 127 14.29 21.12 -5.69
CA GLN A 127 13.31 21.91 -4.94
C GLN A 127 12.94 21.18 -3.65
N ASN A 128 12.62 21.94 -2.58
CA ASN A 128 12.12 21.38 -1.33
C ASN A 128 10.73 20.78 -1.55
N ALA A 129 10.48 19.62 -0.93
CA ALA A 129 9.20 18.93 -1.04
C ALA A 129 8.02 19.76 -0.50
N SER A 130 8.27 20.73 0.39
CA SER A 130 7.25 21.68 0.86
C SER A 130 6.66 22.56 -0.23
N THR A 131 7.40 22.80 -1.33
CA THR A 131 6.97 23.66 -2.44
C THR A 131 6.19 22.91 -3.53
N LEU A 132 6.12 21.60 -3.42
CA LEU A 132 5.39 20.73 -4.34
C LEU A 132 3.89 20.82 -4.11
N SER A 133 3.11 20.68 -5.19
CA SER A 133 1.67 20.44 -5.09
C SER A 133 1.38 19.11 -4.36
N GLY A 134 0.18 18.95 -3.79
CA GLY A 134 -0.20 17.71 -3.10
C GLY A 134 -0.09 16.47 -3.98
N GLY A 135 -0.32 16.60 -5.30
CA GLY A 135 -0.14 15.49 -6.25
C GLY A 135 1.32 15.14 -6.48
N GLU A 136 2.20 16.14 -6.62
CA GLU A 136 3.64 15.92 -6.74
C GLU A 136 4.25 15.34 -5.47
N GLN A 137 3.77 15.77 -4.28
CA GLN A 137 4.16 15.16 -3.00
C GLN A 137 3.75 13.68 -2.95
N GLN A 138 2.56 13.33 -3.44
CA GLN A 138 2.12 11.93 -3.50
C GLN A 138 3.00 11.10 -4.45
N MET A 139 3.32 11.63 -5.65
CA MET A 139 4.25 10.99 -6.58
C MET A 139 5.63 10.80 -5.94
N LEU A 140 6.11 11.80 -5.18
CA LEU A 140 7.37 11.72 -4.46
C LEU A 140 7.37 10.61 -3.40
N VAL A 141 6.28 10.46 -2.63
CA VAL A 141 6.18 9.40 -1.62
C VAL A 141 6.12 8.01 -2.26
N ILE A 142 5.42 7.86 -3.40
CA ILE A 142 5.43 6.62 -4.18
C ILE A 142 6.85 6.33 -4.70
N GLY A 143 7.49 7.32 -5.31
CA GLY A 143 8.88 7.20 -5.80
C GLY A 143 9.85 6.80 -4.69
N ARG A 144 9.75 7.43 -3.51
CA ARG A 144 10.58 7.07 -2.34
C ARG A 144 10.35 5.62 -1.90
N ALA A 145 9.10 5.16 -1.88
CA ALA A 145 8.81 3.76 -1.55
C ALA A 145 9.40 2.80 -2.61
N LEU A 146 9.35 3.13 -3.90
CA LEU A 146 9.98 2.34 -4.96
C LEU A 146 11.51 2.28 -4.79
N MET A 147 12.16 3.38 -4.38
CA MET A 147 13.60 3.41 -4.15
C MET A 147 14.09 2.46 -3.05
N THR A 148 13.21 1.93 -2.19
CA THR A 148 13.55 0.84 -1.26
C THR A 148 13.61 -0.53 -1.93
N ASN A 149 13.34 -0.62 -3.23
CA ASN A 149 13.28 -1.87 -4.00
C ASN A 149 12.38 -2.94 -3.35
N PRO A 150 11.09 -2.62 -3.08
CA PRO A 150 10.23 -3.49 -2.31
C PRO A 150 9.79 -4.72 -3.11
N ASN A 151 9.66 -5.87 -2.41
CA ASN A 151 8.98 -7.05 -2.95
C ASN A 151 7.46 -6.94 -2.85
N LEU A 152 6.98 -6.22 -1.82
CA LEU A 152 5.58 -5.85 -1.63
C LEU A 152 5.47 -4.33 -1.47
N LEU A 153 4.74 -3.67 -2.36
CA LEU A 153 4.39 -2.27 -2.23
C LEU A 153 2.99 -2.15 -1.64
N ILE A 154 2.87 -1.47 -0.51
CA ILE A 154 1.59 -1.18 0.14
C ILE A 154 1.19 0.25 -0.15
N LEU A 155 -0.02 0.45 -0.70
CA LEU A 155 -0.59 1.75 -1.04
C LEU A 155 -1.84 1.99 -0.19
N ASP A 156 -1.75 2.87 0.81
CA ASP A 156 -2.86 3.20 1.70
C ASP A 156 -3.50 4.53 1.26
N GLU A 157 -4.65 4.44 0.58
CA GLU A 157 -5.43 5.57 0.04
C GLU A 157 -4.58 6.57 -0.79
N ALA A 158 -3.70 6.02 -1.65
CA ALA A 158 -2.69 6.80 -2.37
C ALA A 158 -3.27 7.81 -3.38
N THR A 159 -4.56 7.73 -3.72
CA THR A 159 -5.20 8.66 -4.67
C THR A 159 -6.19 9.62 -4.01
N GLU A 160 -6.37 9.55 -2.68
CA GLU A 160 -7.37 10.36 -1.98
C GLU A 160 -7.04 11.87 -2.00
N GLY A 161 -8.07 12.68 -2.20
CA GLY A 161 -7.95 14.15 -2.21
C GLY A 161 -7.09 14.72 -3.34
N LEU A 162 -6.86 13.96 -4.41
CA LEU A 162 -6.13 14.40 -5.59
C LEU A 162 -7.09 14.80 -6.72
N SER A 163 -6.63 15.72 -7.58
CA SER A 163 -7.35 16.08 -8.79
C SER A 163 -7.53 14.87 -9.73
N PRO A 164 -8.58 14.82 -10.56
CA PRO A 164 -8.80 13.71 -11.49
C PRO A 164 -7.60 13.40 -12.38
N THR A 165 -6.90 14.44 -12.86
CA THR A 165 -5.71 14.29 -13.71
C THR A 165 -4.57 13.57 -12.97
N ILE A 166 -4.22 14.03 -11.77
CA ILE A 166 -3.15 13.43 -10.96
C ILE A 166 -3.53 12.00 -10.55
N ARG A 167 -4.78 11.78 -10.19
CA ARG A 167 -5.29 10.44 -9.89
C ARG A 167 -5.07 9.50 -11.07
N SER A 168 -5.43 9.93 -12.29
CA SER A 168 -5.20 9.14 -13.50
C SER A 168 -3.71 8.86 -13.76
N GLU A 169 -2.82 9.83 -13.51
CA GLU A 169 -1.37 9.62 -13.62
C GLU A 169 -0.88 8.54 -12.64
N ILE A 170 -1.32 8.59 -11.37
CA ILE A 170 -0.95 7.58 -10.37
C ILE A 170 -1.47 6.19 -10.74
N TRP A 171 -2.74 6.06 -11.19
CA TRP A 171 -3.28 4.78 -11.63
C TRP A 171 -2.50 4.18 -12.81
N LYS A 172 -2.06 5.00 -13.76
CA LYS A 172 -1.18 4.55 -14.86
C LYS A 172 0.15 4.00 -14.31
N VAL A 173 0.76 4.69 -13.34
CA VAL A 173 1.98 4.20 -12.71
C VAL A 173 1.74 2.87 -12.01
N ILE A 174 0.66 2.70 -11.24
CA ILE A 174 0.33 1.44 -10.57
C ILE A 174 0.14 0.31 -11.60
N THR A 175 -0.50 0.59 -12.74
CA THR A 175 -0.64 -0.37 -13.84
C THR A 175 0.74 -0.77 -14.43
N ILE A 176 1.66 0.17 -14.59
CA ILE A 176 3.03 -0.12 -15.02
C ILE A 176 3.75 -0.99 -13.98
N LEU A 177 3.60 -0.70 -12.67
CA LEU A 177 4.20 -1.50 -11.61
C LEU A 177 3.69 -2.95 -11.65
N LYS A 178 2.37 -3.15 -11.80
CA LYS A 178 1.77 -4.48 -12.00
C LYS A 178 2.39 -5.20 -13.20
N SER A 179 2.48 -4.53 -14.35
CA SER A 179 3.05 -5.13 -15.58
C SER A 179 4.52 -5.53 -15.44
N LYS A 180 5.24 -4.94 -14.48
CA LYS A 180 6.61 -5.30 -14.11
C LYS A 180 6.69 -6.39 -13.03
N GLY A 181 5.57 -6.96 -12.61
CA GLY A 181 5.51 -8.03 -11.61
C GLY A 181 5.70 -7.56 -10.17
N VAL A 182 5.54 -6.28 -9.87
CA VAL A 182 5.56 -5.79 -8.49
C VAL A 182 4.32 -6.28 -7.76
N SER A 183 4.49 -6.94 -6.62
CA SER A 183 3.36 -7.32 -5.75
C SER A 183 2.82 -6.08 -5.04
N ILE A 184 1.51 -5.90 -5.02
CA ILE A 184 0.89 -4.68 -4.49
C ILE A 184 -0.27 -5.05 -3.56
N LEU A 185 -0.29 -4.45 -2.36
CA LEU A 185 -1.48 -4.37 -1.52
C LEU A 185 -2.03 -2.94 -1.61
N ILE A 186 -3.26 -2.78 -2.08
CA ILE A 186 -3.84 -1.47 -2.32
C ILE A 186 -5.15 -1.27 -1.56
N ILE A 187 -5.27 -0.12 -0.90
CA ILE A 187 -6.52 0.42 -0.35
C ILE A 187 -6.86 1.68 -1.15
N ASP A 188 -8.01 1.71 -1.78
CA ASP A 188 -8.54 2.90 -2.46
C ASP A 188 -10.07 2.84 -2.52
N LYS A 189 -10.71 4.00 -2.69
CA LYS A 189 -12.18 4.13 -2.82
C LYS A 189 -12.67 3.94 -4.26
N SER A 190 -11.77 3.95 -5.23
CA SER A 190 -12.06 3.88 -6.65
C SER A 190 -12.32 2.43 -7.10
N LEU A 191 -13.47 1.86 -6.74
CA LEU A 191 -13.79 0.45 -6.98
C LEU A 191 -13.59 0.04 -8.45
N LYS A 192 -13.99 0.88 -9.41
CA LYS A 192 -13.82 0.60 -10.83
C LYS A 192 -12.35 0.39 -11.21
N GLN A 193 -11.46 1.31 -10.80
CA GLN A 193 -10.04 1.18 -11.07
C GLN A 193 -9.42 -0.05 -10.38
N LEU A 194 -9.91 -0.38 -9.19
CA LEU A 194 -9.47 -1.59 -8.49
C LEU A 194 -9.92 -2.85 -9.23
N GLN A 195 -11.16 -2.91 -9.74
CA GLN A 195 -11.66 -4.04 -10.53
C GLN A 195 -10.88 -4.25 -11.82
N ASP A 196 -10.44 -3.15 -12.46
CA ASP A 196 -9.61 -3.22 -13.68
C ASP A 196 -8.15 -3.65 -13.38
N LEU A 197 -7.68 -3.48 -12.13
CA LEU A 197 -6.28 -3.67 -11.77
C LEU A 197 -6.03 -4.89 -10.88
N ALA A 198 -6.79 -5.08 -9.80
CA ALA A 198 -6.51 -6.08 -8.80
C ALA A 198 -6.88 -7.49 -9.26
N ASP A 199 -6.06 -8.45 -8.88
CA ASP A 199 -6.28 -9.87 -9.18
C ASP A 199 -7.21 -10.49 -8.14
N LYS A 200 -7.02 -10.13 -6.85
CA LYS A 200 -7.81 -10.62 -5.72
C LYS A 200 -8.27 -9.48 -4.81
N PHE A 201 -9.40 -9.69 -4.18
CA PHE A 201 -10.04 -8.73 -3.29
C PHE A 201 -10.31 -9.36 -1.93
N TYR A 202 -10.15 -8.57 -0.87
CA TYR A 202 -10.60 -8.87 0.48
C TYR A 202 -11.48 -7.73 0.98
N ILE A 203 -12.58 -8.07 1.67
CA ILE A 203 -13.47 -7.09 2.27
C ILE A 203 -13.41 -7.22 3.78
N LEU A 204 -13.10 -6.10 4.46
CA LEU A 204 -13.15 -5.97 5.90
C LEU A 204 -14.46 -5.33 6.36
N GLU A 205 -15.07 -5.92 7.37
CA GLU A 205 -16.19 -5.35 8.10
C GLU A 205 -15.97 -5.55 9.60
N LYS A 206 -16.05 -4.45 10.38
CA LYS A 206 -15.87 -4.45 11.84
C LYS A 206 -14.62 -5.22 12.30
N GLY A 207 -13.49 -5.01 11.60
CA GLY A 207 -12.22 -5.63 11.94
C GLY A 207 -12.10 -7.13 11.64
N LYS A 208 -12.94 -7.66 10.77
CA LYS A 208 -12.90 -9.06 10.30
C LYS A 208 -12.87 -9.09 8.79
N THR A 209 -12.22 -10.10 8.21
CA THR A 209 -12.39 -10.42 6.80
C THR A 209 -13.73 -11.16 6.66
N VAL A 210 -14.65 -10.59 5.87
CA VAL A 210 -16.01 -11.13 5.68
C VAL A 210 -16.22 -11.72 4.30
N TRP A 211 -15.34 -11.39 3.35
CA TRP A 211 -15.38 -11.92 1.99
C TRP A 211 -14.00 -11.82 1.35
N ASP A 212 -13.66 -12.78 0.49
CA ASP A 212 -12.55 -12.73 -0.44
C ASP A 212 -12.92 -13.42 -1.76
N GLY A 213 -12.28 -12.99 -2.85
CA GLY A 213 -12.54 -13.53 -4.18
C GLY A 213 -11.72 -12.81 -5.25
N PHE A 214 -11.80 -13.30 -6.49
CA PHE A 214 -11.20 -12.66 -7.65
C PHE A 214 -12.07 -11.51 -8.17
N SER A 215 -11.52 -10.68 -9.07
CA SER A 215 -12.23 -9.52 -9.62
C SER A 215 -13.60 -9.88 -10.21
N ASN A 216 -13.72 -11.03 -10.89
CA ASN A 216 -14.98 -11.48 -11.49
C ASN A 216 -16.02 -11.94 -10.47
N ASP A 217 -15.59 -12.28 -9.25
CA ASP A 217 -16.48 -12.74 -8.18
C ASP A 217 -17.10 -11.58 -7.40
N LEU A 218 -16.53 -10.36 -7.54
CA LEU A 218 -17.01 -9.16 -6.86
C LEU A 218 -18.24 -8.60 -7.60
N THR A 219 -19.40 -9.19 -7.33
CA THR A 219 -20.69 -8.77 -7.92
C THR A 219 -21.17 -7.44 -7.34
N SER A 220 -22.07 -6.77 -8.06
CA SER A 220 -22.73 -5.55 -7.55
C SER A 220 -23.48 -5.80 -6.25
N GLU A 221 -24.04 -7.00 -6.04
CA GLU A 221 -24.72 -7.38 -4.80
C GLU A 221 -23.75 -7.43 -3.61
N ILE A 222 -22.57 -8.04 -3.79
CA ILE A 222 -21.51 -8.08 -2.77
C ILE A 222 -21.01 -6.67 -2.47
N ALA A 223 -20.76 -5.86 -3.51
CA ALA A 223 -20.32 -4.48 -3.36
C ALA A 223 -21.37 -3.64 -2.60
N GLN A 224 -22.64 -3.74 -2.97
CA GLN A 224 -23.71 -3.03 -2.27
C GLN A 224 -23.86 -3.47 -0.82
N ARG A 225 -23.81 -4.78 -0.56
CA ARG A 225 -23.97 -5.37 0.79
C ARG A 225 -22.87 -4.90 1.77
N HIS A 226 -21.62 -4.94 1.34
CA HIS A 226 -20.47 -4.72 2.23
C HIS A 226 -19.85 -3.34 2.12
N LEU A 227 -19.92 -2.69 0.95
CA LEU A 227 -19.32 -1.38 0.70
C LEU A 227 -20.35 -0.26 0.65
N GLY A 228 -21.60 -0.58 0.29
CA GLY A 228 -22.69 0.39 0.17
C GLY A 228 -22.63 1.20 -1.14
N VAL A 229 -22.08 0.61 -2.20
CA VAL A 229 -21.94 1.20 -3.54
C VAL A 229 -22.46 0.25 -4.61
#